data_7702ae3dc49b64a81b2ffc2b7bf4d3cd
#
_entry.id   7702ae3dc49b64a81b2ffc2b7bf4d3cd
#
_cell.length_a   1.000
_cell.length_b   1.000
_cell.length_c   1.000
_cell.angle_alpha   90.00
_cell.angle_beta   90.00
_cell.angle_gamma   90.00
#
_symmetry.space_group_name_H-M   'P 1'
#
loop_
_entity.id
_entity.type
_entity.pdbx_description
1 polymer ?
#
loop_
_entity_poly.entity_id
_entity_poly.type
_entity_poly.pdbx_seq_one_letter_code
_entity_poly.pdbx_strand_id
1 'polypeptide(L)'
;MDDNISGGAVCGPDGCEDTATPVSLGTKPAVGTRIDIVSDVICPWCYIGKRQLERALEMLAAEGLHFSVHWNPFQLNPDMPVEGRDRAAYRAWKFGSAAKAAELDVRISEAAAAVDLPFRTDLMTRTPNTIDAHRLIWFAGQHGVQDAVMEAVFKAYFTQGADI
;
A
#
# COMPACT_ATOMS: atom_id res chain seq x y z
N MET A 1 28.49 21.82 18.19
CA MET A 1 28.83 22.26 16.83
C MET A 1 29.84 21.26 16.33
N ASP A 2 29.38 20.37 15.52
CA ASP A 2 30.09 19.78 14.39
C ASP A 2 29.20 18.73 13.78
N ASP A 3 28.47 19.19 12.77
CA ASP A 3 27.74 18.34 11.82
C ASP A 3 28.75 17.55 11.00
N ASN A 4 28.68 16.21 11.02
CA ASN A 4 29.33 15.40 10.03
C ASN A 4 28.37 14.36 9.47
N ILE A 5 27.53 14.79 8.51
CA ILE A 5 26.82 13.91 7.60
C ILE A 5 27.68 13.80 6.35
N SER A 6 28.47 12.75 6.22
CA SER A 6 29.19 12.44 5.00
C SER A 6 29.34 10.93 4.83
N GLY A 7 28.30 10.33 4.22
CA GLY A 7 28.35 8.99 3.68
C GLY A 7 28.03 9.06 2.19
N GLY A 8 28.99 9.53 1.38
CA GLY A 8 28.91 9.49 -0.07
C GLY A 8 29.47 8.17 -0.60
N ALA A 9 28.71 7.44 -1.42
CA ALA A 9 29.21 6.29 -2.16
C ALA A 9 30.31 6.74 -3.14
N VAL A 10 31.48 6.14 -3.06
CA VAL A 10 32.60 6.37 -3.99
C VAL A 10 32.59 5.24 -5.01
N CYS A 11 32.20 5.54 -6.26
CA CYS A 11 32.29 4.59 -7.37
C CYS A 11 33.67 4.69 -8.03
N GLY A 12 34.42 3.61 -8.04
CA GLY A 12 35.69 3.45 -8.75
C GLY A 12 35.50 2.72 -10.10
N PRO A 13 36.54 2.66 -10.94
CA PRO A 13 36.47 2.04 -12.29
C PRO A 13 36.20 0.53 -12.30
N ASP A 14 36.22 -0.14 -11.15
CA ASP A 14 36.03 -1.60 -11.02
C ASP A 14 34.68 -2.01 -10.41
N GLY A 15 33.70 -1.11 -10.36
CA GLY A 15 32.34 -1.38 -9.84
C GLY A 15 32.07 -0.70 -8.50
N CYS A 16 30.79 -0.49 -8.21
CA CYS A 16 30.35 -0.06 -6.88
C CYS A 16 30.30 -1.28 -5.97
N GLU A 17 31.20 -1.37 -5.00
CA GLU A 17 31.03 -2.30 -3.89
C GLU A 17 29.97 -1.70 -2.95
N ASP A 18 28.81 -2.35 -2.90
CA ASP A 18 27.81 -2.12 -1.86
C ASP A 18 28.39 -2.58 -0.51
N THR A 19 29.14 -1.73 0.13
CA THR A 19 29.38 -1.85 1.57
C THR A 19 28.12 -1.43 2.29
N ALA A 20 27.04 -2.20 2.14
CA ALA A 20 25.90 -2.14 3.05
C ALA A 20 26.43 -2.60 4.41
N THR A 21 26.88 -1.64 5.20
CA THR A 21 27.07 -1.85 6.63
C THR A 21 25.74 -2.41 7.14
N PRO A 22 25.70 -3.60 7.77
CA PRO A 22 24.47 -4.08 8.33
C PRO A 22 24.02 -3.01 9.33
N VAL A 23 22.87 -2.38 9.04
CA VAL A 23 22.20 -1.53 10.01
C VAL A 23 21.92 -2.46 11.19
N SER A 24 22.73 -2.32 12.23
CA SER A 24 22.48 -3.00 13.48
C SER A 24 21.10 -2.49 13.93
N LEU A 25 20.09 -3.33 13.79
CA LEU A 25 18.78 -3.15 14.43
C LEU A 25 19.01 -3.28 15.95
N GLY A 26 19.74 -2.30 16.50
CA GLY A 26 20.02 -2.18 17.90
C GLY A 26 18.74 -1.86 18.64
N THR A 27 18.43 -2.72 19.58
CA THR A 27 17.33 -2.73 20.54
C THR A 27 16.03 -3.33 19.99
N LYS A 28 15.68 -4.46 20.59
CA LYS A 28 14.37 -5.10 20.48
C LYS A 28 13.30 -4.01 20.64
N PRO A 29 12.37 -3.82 19.68
CA PRO A 29 11.36 -2.80 19.80
C PRO A 29 10.58 -3.00 21.10
N ALA A 30 10.25 -1.90 21.76
CA ALA A 30 9.44 -1.96 22.97
C ALA A 30 8.11 -2.66 22.67
N VAL A 31 7.63 -3.47 23.59
CA VAL A 31 6.29 -4.10 23.48
C VAL A 31 5.28 -3.00 23.18
N GLY A 32 4.57 -3.10 22.04
CA GLY A 32 3.59 -2.11 21.63
C GLY A 32 4.09 -1.05 20.62
N THR A 33 5.22 -1.28 19.92
CA THR A 33 5.64 -0.39 18.81
C THR A 33 4.54 -0.30 17.76
N ARG A 34 4.13 0.93 17.44
CA ARG A 34 3.07 1.23 16.47
C ARG A 34 3.67 1.49 15.09
N ILE A 35 2.99 0.96 14.07
CA ILE A 35 3.23 1.26 12.67
C ILE A 35 2.03 2.06 12.15
N ASP A 36 2.27 3.30 11.73
CA ASP A 36 1.27 4.13 11.08
C ASP A 36 1.42 4.02 9.57
N ILE A 37 0.36 3.58 8.88
CA ILE A 37 0.32 3.41 7.43
C ILE A 37 -0.59 4.46 6.83
N VAL A 38 -0.08 5.22 5.86
CA VAL A 38 -0.86 6.15 5.07
C VAL A 38 -1.24 5.48 3.77
N SER A 39 -2.53 5.30 3.49
CA SER A 39 -3.03 4.45 2.40
C SER A 39 -4.32 4.97 1.79
N ASP A 40 -4.50 4.70 0.50
CA ASP A 40 -5.79 4.85 -0.19
C ASP A 40 -6.35 3.48 -0.56
N VAL A 41 -7.64 3.28 -0.34
CA VAL A 41 -8.37 2.02 -0.56
C VAL A 41 -8.46 1.61 -2.03
N ILE A 42 -8.19 2.53 -2.97
CA ILE A 42 -8.11 2.24 -4.41
C ILE A 42 -6.67 2.12 -4.92
N CYS A 43 -5.68 2.17 -4.04
CA CYS A 43 -4.28 2.00 -4.41
C CYS A 43 -3.91 0.51 -4.44
N PRO A 44 -3.64 -0.09 -5.61
CA PRO A 44 -3.29 -1.50 -5.70
C PRO A 44 -1.99 -1.84 -4.96
N TRP A 45 -1.03 -0.93 -4.99
CA TRP A 45 0.23 -1.09 -4.27
C TRP A 45 0.07 -1.07 -2.75
N CYS A 46 -0.95 -0.37 -2.25
CA CYS A 46 -1.28 -0.39 -0.82
C CYS A 46 -1.81 -1.76 -0.39
N TYR A 47 -2.64 -2.41 -1.20
CA TYR A 47 -3.13 -3.75 -0.89
C TYR A 47 -2.04 -4.81 -1.02
N ILE A 48 -1.20 -4.72 -2.06
CA ILE A 48 -0.01 -5.59 -2.20
C ILE A 48 0.95 -5.39 -1.02
N GLY A 49 1.21 -4.13 -0.64
CA GLY A 49 2.04 -3.78 0.51
C GLY A 49 1.49 -4.31 1.83
N LYS A 50 0.16 -4.30 2.00
CA LYS A 50 -0.50 -4.91 3.17
C LYS A 50 -0.15 -6.39 3.28
N ARG A 51 -0.25 -7.18 2.20
CA ARG A 51 0.13 -8.60 2.22
C ARG A 51 1.59 -8.84 2.58
N GLN A 52 2.48 -8.01 2.05
CA GLN A 52 3.90 -8.09 2.37
C GLN A 52 4.18 -7.74 3.83
N LEU A 53 3.51 -6.70 4.35
CA LEU A 53 3.62 -6.31 5.76
C LEU A 53 3.11 -7.42 6.69
N GLU A 54 1.96 -8.02 6.39
CA GLU A 54 1.40 -9.12 7.18
C GLU A 54 2.39 -10.29 7.31
N ARG A 55 3.00 -10.71 6.19
CA ARG A 55 4.04 -11.75 6.18
C ARG A 55 5.26 -11.35 7.04
N ALA A 56 5.69 -10.10 6.93
CA ALA A 56 6.81 -9.61 7.74
C ALA A 56 6.46 -9.57 9.24
N LEU A 57 5.24 -9.16 9.59
CA LEU A 57 4.77 -9.13 10.98
C LEU A 57 4.64 -10.55 11.58
N GLU A 58 4.21 -11.53 10.79
CA GLU A 58 4.17 -12.93 11.21
C GLU A 58 5.58 -13.47 11.52
N MET A 59 6.55 -13.17 10.66
CA MET A 59 7.95 -13.55 10.89
C MET A 59 8.52 -12.90 12.15
N LEU A 60 8.27 -11.61 12.34
CA LEU A 60 8.73 -10.88 13.51
C LEU A 60 8.05 -11.36 14.81
N ALA A 61 6.76 -11.70 14.73
CA ALA A 61 6.03 -12.25 15.86
C ALA A 61 6.62 -13.58 16.35
N ALA A 62 7.12 -14.42 15.42
CA ALA A 62 7.82 -15.65 15.76
C ALA A 62 9.13 -15.40 16.55
N GLU A 63 9.73 -14.22 16.38
CA GLU A 63 10.89 -13.75 17.14
C GLU A 63 10.51 -13.01 18.44
N GLY A 64 9.20 -12.96 18.77
CA GLY A 64 8.66 -12.28 19.94
C GLY A 64 8.59 -10.76 19.79
N LEU A 65 8.61 -10.24 18.55
CA LEU A 65 8.47 -8.84 18.23
C LEU A 65 7.03 -8.57 17.76
N HIS A 66 6.30 -7.75 18.49
CA HIS A 66 4.90 -7.45 18.20
C HIS A 66 4.70 -5.98 17.89
N PHE A 67 3.91 -5.70 16.87
CA PHE A 67 3.59 -4.36 16.41
C PHE A 67 2.07 -4.19 16.34
N SER A 68 1.61 -2.96 16.59
CA SER A 68 0.26 -2.55 16.28
C SER A 68 0.24 -1.78 14.97
N VAL A 69 -0.68 -2.10 14.07
CA VAL A 69 -0.84 -1.40 12.80
C VAL A 69 -2.02 -0.45 12.89
N HIS A 70 -1.83 0.76 12.38
CA HIS A 70 -2.87 1.78 12.33
C HIS A 70 -2.93 2.41 10.94
N TRP A 71 -4.12 2.44 10.35
CA TRP A 71 -4.35 2.96 9.00
C TRP A 71 -4.80 4.41 9.03
N ASN A 72 -4.09 5.25 8.28
CA ASN A 72 -4.41 6.65 8.11
C ASN A 72 -4.87 6.92 6.67
N PRO A 73 -5.90 7.76 6.47
CA PRO A 73 -6.45 8.02 5.15
C PRO A 73 -5.50 8.82 4.27
N PHE A 74 -5.46 8.47 3.00
CA PHE A 74 -4.88 9.27 1.93
C PHE A 74 -5.78 9.16 0.69
N GLN A 75 -5.95 10.24 -0.05
CA GLN A 75 -6.70 10.24 -1.29
C GLN A 75 -5.76 10.47 -2.48
N LEU A 76 -5.61 9.47 -3.34
CA LEU A 76 -4.88 9.58 -4.62
C LEU A 76 -5.59 10.53 -5.59
N ASN A 77 -6.89 10.72 -5.43
CA ASN A 77 -7.75 11.51 -6.29
C ASN A 77 -8.66 12.41 -5.45
N PRO A 78 -8.13 13.46 -4.78
CA PRO A 78 -8.92 14.29 -3.87
C PRO A 78 -10.05 15.06 -4.58
N ASP A 79 -9.91 15.30 -5.89
CA ASP A 79 -10.90 15.99 -6.71
C ASP A 79 -11.88 15.02 -7.40
N MET A 80 -11.93 13.76 -6.98
CA MET A 80 -12.89 12.80 -7.52
C MET A 80 -14.32 13.19 -7.09
N PRO A 81 -15.27 13.32 -8.03
CA PRO A 81 -16.65 13.59 -7.66
C PRO A 81 -17.24 12.46 -6.80
N VAL A 82 -18.26 12.78 -6.01
CA VAL A 82 -18.87 11.84 -5.06
C VAL A 82 -19.34 10.55 -5.75
N GLU A 83 -19.91 10.69 -6.95
CA GLU A 83 -20.37 9.57 -7.77
C GLU A 83 -19.23 8.76 -8.42
N GLY A 84 -17.97 9.18 -8.25
CA GLY A 84 -16.83 8.58 -8.93
C GLY A 84 -16.82 8.84 -10.44
N ARG A 85 -15.98 8.10 -11.17
CA ARG A 85 -15.88 8.18 -12.65
C ARG A 85 -15.83 6.79 -13.25
N ASP A 86 -16.23 6.67 -14.51
CA ASP A 86 -15.93 5.47 -15.31
C ASP A 86 -14.43 5.17 -15.28
N ARG A 87 -14.07 3.96 -14.88
CA ARG A 87 -12.66 3.59 -14.64
C ARG A 87 -11.85 3.60 -15.92
N ALA A 88 -12.39 3.09 -17.01
CA ALA A 88 -11.66 2.97 -18.27
C ALA A 88 -11.34 4.36 -18.84
N ALA A 89 -12.33 5.23 -18.91
CA ALA A 89 -12.17 6.60 -19.39
C ALA A 89 -11.23 7.42 -18.49
N TYR A 90 -11.42 7.32 -17.16
CA TYR A 90 -10.58 8.03 -16.20
C TYR A 90 -9.11 7.60 -16.28
N ARG A 91 -8.85 6.29 -16.35
CA ARG A 91 -7.48 5.77 -16.43
C ARG A 91 -6.80 6.10 -17.75
N ALA A 92 -7.52 6.03 -18.85
CA ALA A 92 -6.99 6.45 -20.16
C ALA A 92 -6.57 7.93 -20.15
N TRP A 93 -7.39 8.79 -19.53
CA TRP A 93 -7.06 10.20 -19.34
C TRP A 93 -5.85 10.39 -18.41
N LYS A 94 -5.85 9.73 -17.23
CA LYS A 94 -4.81 9.88 -16.21
C LYS A 94 -3.45 9.38 -16.66
N PHE A 95 -3.39 8.30 -17.43
CA PHE A 95 -2.15 7.66 -17.87
C PHE A 95 -1.80 7.95 -19.35
N GLY A 96 -2.60 8.77 -20.03
CA GLY A 96 -2.36 9.26 -21.37
C GLY A 96 -2.93 8.39 -22.49
N SER A 97 -3.25 7.11 -22.27
CA SER A 97 -3.96 6.25 -23.22
C SER A 97 -4.55 5.00 -22.55
N ALA A 98 -5.53 4.39 -23.21
CA ALA A 98 -6.11 3.11 -22.80
C ALA A 98 -5.06 1.98 -22.84
N ALA A 99 -4.18 1.97 -23.84
CA ALA A 99 -3.11 0.98 -23.96
C ALA A 99 -2.16 1.03 -22.77
N LYS A 100 -1.71 2.23 -22.39
CA LYS A 100 -0.82 2.42 -21.24
C LYS A 100 -1.50 2.08 -19.91
N ALA A 101 -2.80 2.37 -19.78
CA ALA A 101 -3.57 1.95 -18.61
C ALA A 101 -3.66 0.42 -18.52
N ALA A 102 -3.84 -0.29 -19.64
CA ALA A 102 -3.87 -1.74 -19.70
C ALA A 102 -2.50 -2.37 -19.34
N GLU A 103 -1.40 -1.81 -19.83
CA GLU A 103 -0.04 -2.26 -19.44
C GLU A 103 0.18 -2.16 -17.92
N LEU A 104 -0.29 -1.06 -17.31
CA LEU A 104 -0.22 -0.91 -15.85
C LEU A 104 -1.09 -1.93 -15.11
N ASP A 105 -2.26 -2.27 -15.65
CA ASP A 105 -3.13 -3.30 -15.04
C ASP A 105 -2.47 -4.68 -15.10
N VAL A 106 -1.78 -5.04 -16.18
CA VAL A 106 -1.02 -6.29 -16.27
C VAL A 106 0.07 -6.33 -15.19
N ARG A 107 0.90 -5.30 -15.10
CA ARG A 107 1.98 -5.23 -14.09
C ARG A 107 1.47 -5.31 -12.65
N ILE A 108 0.35 -4.64 -12.37
CA ILE A 108 -0.27 -4.68 -11.05
C ILE A 108 -0.83 -6.08 -10.76
N SER A 109 -1.46 -6.72 -11.74
CA SER A 109 -2.01 -8.08 -11.58
C SER A 109 -0.92 -9.12 -11.35
N GLU A 110 0.23 -9.01 -12.04
CA GLU A 110 1.40 -9.85 -11.81
C GLU A 110 1.97 -9.67 -10.41
N ALA A 111 2.13 -8.42 -9.96
CA ALA A 111 2.62 -8.13 -8.62
C ALA A 111 1.64 -8.60 -7.53
N ALA A 112 0.33 -8.49 -7.76
CA ALA A 112 -0.70 -8.98 -6.85
C ALA A 112 -0.68 -10.52 -6.77
N ALA A 113 -0.55 -11.21 -7.90
CA ALA A 113 -0.46 -12.66 -7.95
C ALA A 113 0.75 -13.21 -7.16
N ALA A 114 1.88 -12.49 -7.16
CA ALA A 114 3.07 -12.86 -6.39
C ALA A 114 2.86 -12.83 -4.85
N VAL A 115 1.77 -12.21 -4.40
CA VAL A 115 1.37 -12.16 -2.98
C VAL A 115 0.00 -12.79 -2.73
N ASP A 116 -0.44 -13.68 -3.63
CA ASP A 116 -1.70 -14.43 -3.54
C ASP A 116 -2.97 -13.55 -3.54
N LEU A 117 -2.92 -12.38 -4.20
CA LEU A 117 -4.07 -11.51 -4.37
C LEU A 117 -4.66 -11.68 -5.78
N PRO A 118 -5.85 -12.28 -5.93
CA PRO A 118 -6.50 -12.50 -7.22
C PRO A 118 -7.22 -11.22 -7.69
N PHE A 119 -6.47 -10.24 -8.16
CA PHE A 119 -7.07 -9.00 -8.65
C PHE A 119 -7.95 -9.25 -9.88
N ARG A 120 -9.14 -8.69 -9.86
CA ARG A 120 -10.13 -8.77 -10.91
C ARG A 120 -10.33 -7.41 -11.56
N THR A 121 -9.29 -6.94 -12.25
CA THR A 121 -9.31 -5.65 -12.97
C THR A 121 -10.42 -5.59 -14.03
N ASP A 122 -10.85 -6.74 -14.52
CA ASP A 122 -11.98 -6.94 -15.44
C ASP A 122 -13.35 -6.59 -14.82
N LEU A 123 -13.50 -6.74 -13.51
CA LEU A 123 -14.73 -6.40 -12.80
C LEU A 123 -14.79 -4.93 -12.33
N MET A 124 -13.66 -4.26 -12.28
CA MET A 124 -13.56 -2.89 -11.76
C MET A 124 -14.02 -1.89 -12.83
N THR A 125 -15.26 -1.44 -12.75
CA THR A 125 -15.88 -0.52 -13.74
C THR A 125 -15.79 0.95 -13.33
N ARG A 126 -15.59 1.23 -12.03
CA ARG A 126 -15.56 2.60 -11.48
C ARG A 126 -14.25 2.91 -10.77
N THR A 127 -13.86 4.18 -10.79
CA THR A 127 -12.90 4.78 -9.86
C THR A 127 -13.71 5.61 -8.87
N PRO A 128 -13.91 5.16 -7.63
CA PRO A 128 -14.79 5.80 -6.67
C PRO A 128 -14.14 7.04 -6.02
N ASN A 129 -14.96 7.85 -5.36
CA ASN A 129 -14.48 8.76 -4.33
C ASN A 129 -14.29 7.97 -3.03
N THR A 130 -13.13 8.08 -2.41
CA THR A 130 -12.75 7.21 -1.29
C THR A 130 -13.03 7.78 0.10
N ILE A 131 -13.67 8.97 0.19
CA ILE A 131 -13.92 9.64 1.47
C ILE A 131 -14.75 8.77 2.42
N ASP A 132 -15.84 8.18 1.94
CA ASP A 132 -16.74 7.43 2.81
C ASP A 132 -16.15 6.10 3.24
N ALA A 133 -15.39 5.44 2.37
CA ALA A 133 -14.60 4.27 2.75
C ALA A 133 -13.57 4.63 3.84
N HIS A 134 -12.88 5.75 3.72
CA HIS A 134 -11.94 6.22 4.77
C HIS A 134 -12.64 6.58 6.08
N ARG A 135 -13.84 7.17 6.02
CA ARG A 135 -14.66 7.43 7.23
C ARG A 135 -15.04 6.13 7.94
N LEU A 136 -15.45 5.12 7.17
CA LEU A 136 -15.78 3.81 7.71
C LEU A 136 -14.56 3.16 8.38
N ILE A 137 -13.39 3.19 7.74
CA ILE A 137 -12.14 2.64 8.27
C ILE A 137 -11.70 3.39 9.53
N TRP A 138 -11.83 4.73 9.54
CA TRP A 138 -11.55 5.53 10.73
C TRP A 138 -12.49 5.16 11.89
N PHE A 139 -13.79 5.05 11.62
CA PHE A 139 -14.79 4.65 12.62
C PHE A 139 -14.51 3.24 13.15
N ALA A 140 -14.16 2.30 12.28
CA ALA A 140 -13.75 0.94 12.67
C ALA A 140 -12.54 0.94 13.61
N GLY A 141 -11.63 1.91 13.45
CA GLY A 141 -10.50 2.10 14.36
C GLY A 141 -10.91 2.42 15.78
N GLN A 142 -12.01 3.17 15.97
CA GLN A 142 -12.56 3.48 17.30
C GLN A 142 -13.13 2.24 18.01
N HIS A 143 -13.41 1.17 17.24
CA HIS A 143 -13.99 -0.08 17.71
C HIS A 143 -13.01 -1.26 17.68
N GLY A 144 -11.72 -1.01 17.38
CA GLY A 144 -10.67 -2.04 17.39
C GLY A 144 -10.73 -3.03 16.22
N VAL A 145 -11.47 -2.71 15.15
CA VAL A 145 -11.68 -3.58 13.97
C VAL A 145 -11.17 -2.95 12.66
N GLN A 146 -10.29 -1.96 12.76
CA GLN A 146 -9.82 -1.17 11.62
C GLN A 146 -9.20 -2.02 10.51
N ASP A 147 -8.29 -2.94 10.85
CA ASP A 147 -7.59 -3.76 9.86
C ASP A 147 -8.53 -4.73 9.13
N ALA A 148 -9.50 -5.31 9.86
CA ALA A 148 -10.50 -6.18 9.27
C ALA A 148 -11.41 -5.44 8.27
N VAL A 149 -11.79 -4.20 8.58
CA VAL A 149 -12.60 -3.36 7.67
C VAL A 149 -11.75 -2.90 6.48
N MET A 150 -10.50 -2.50 6.69
CA MET A 150 -9.55 -2.17 5.62
C MET A 150 -9.40 -3.35 4.64
N GLU A 151 -9.22 -4.56 5.16
CA GLU A 151 -9.14 -5.78 4.36
C GLU A 151 -10.43 -6.02 3.56
N ALA A 152 -11.58 -5.87 4.19
CA ALA A 152 -12.87 -6.06 3.53
C ALA A 152 -13.08 -5.07 2.37
N VAL A 153 -12.71 -3.79 2.57
CA VAL A 153 -12.83 -2.74 1.55
C VAL A 153 -11.88 -3.02 0.38
N PHE A 154 -10.61 -3.34 0.64
CA PHE A 154 -9.67 -3.75 -0.41
C PHE A 154 -10.17 -4.95 -1.21
N LYS A 155 -10.64 -5.99 -0.53
CA LYS A 155 -11.17 -7.19 -1.15
C LYS A 155 -12.39 -6.87 -2.02
N ALA A 156 -13.33 -6.09 -1.51
CA ALA A 156 -14.52 -5.68 -2.24
C ALA A 156 -14.15 -4.99 -3.56
N TYR A 157 -13.25 -4.02 -3.51
CA TYR A 157 -12.83 -3.27 -4.69
C TYR A 157 -11.98 -4.12 -5.66
N PHE A 158 -10.86 -4.71 -5.18
CA PHE A 158 -9.87 -5.34 -6.05
C PHE A 158 -10.22 -6.74 -6.51
N THR A 159 -11.01 -7.50 -5.75
CA THR A 159 -11.31 -8.91 -6.07
C THR A 159 -12.77 -9.16 -6.46
N GLN A 160 -13.66 -8.22 -6.14
CA GLN A 160 -15.10 -8.37 -6.41
C GLN A 160 -15.63 -7.27 -7.35
N GLY A 161 -14.83 -6.22 -7.63
CA GLY A 161 -15.22 -5.11 -8.49
C GLY A 161 -16.34 -4.25 -7.91
N ALA A 162 -16.50 -4.26 -6.58
CA ALA A 162 -17.53 -3.45 -5.92
C ALA A 162 -17.22 -1.96 -6.06
N ASP A 163 -18.27 -1.15 -6.18
CA ASP A 163 -18.20 0.31 -6.03
C ASP A 163 -18.23 0.61 -4.52
N ILE A 164 -17.20 1.31 -4.01
CA ILE A 164 -16.93 1.53 -2.58
C ILE A 164 -17.00 3.00 -2.21
#